data_2ceb0f826e004dae2ea6f43a07161fec
#
_entry.id   2ceb0f826e004dae2ea6f43a07161fec
#
_cell.length_a   1.000
_cell.length_b   1.000
_cell.length_c   1.000
_cell.angle_alpha   90.00
_cell.angle_beta   90.00
_cell.angle_gamma   90.00
#
_symmetry.space_group_name_H-M   'P 1'
#
loop_
_entity.id
_entity.type
_entity.pdbx_description
1 polymer ?
#
loop_
_entity_poly.entity_id
_entity_poly.type
_entity_poly.pdbx_seq_one_letter_code
_entity_poly.pdbx_strand_id
1 'polypeptide(L)'
;MAAASQAATDATPRVDAHQASQAGRIQQGVASGALTRKEAARLRAEQRGIRAEERAFKADGVVTSAERKQLRQDQRQASRHIYKKKHNARTVG
;
A
#
# COMPACT_ATOMS: atom_id res chain seq x y z
N MET A 1 26.19 14.84 -6.81
CA MET A 1 25.33 14.31 -6.50
C MET A 1 24.06 14.73 -5.90
N ALA A 2 23.65 15.90 -6.26
CA ALA A 2 22.36 16.40 -5.84
C ALA A 2 21.23 15.44 -6.25
N ALA A 3 21.33 14.89 -7.44
CA ALA A 3 20.30 13.98 -7.90
C ALA A 3 20.19 12.75 -7.04
N ALA A 4 21.32 12.21 -6.64
CA ALA A 4 21.31 11.03 -5.78
C ALA A 4 20.75 11.35 -4.40
N SER A 5 21.10 12.52 -3.88
CA SER A 5 20.56 12.95 -2.61
C SER A 5 19.06 13.13 -2.67
N GLN A 6 18.58 13.74 -3.72
CA GLN A 6 17.16 13.93 -3.88
C GLN A 6 16.44 12.60 -3.97
N ALA A 7 16.98 11.68 -4.73
CA ALA A 7 16.38 10.37 -4.81
C ALA A 7 16.31 9.72 -3.44
N ALA A 8 17.37 9.89 -2.64
CA ALA A 8 17.38 9.30 -1.31
C ALA A 8 16.37 9.97 -0.37
N THR A 9 16.23 11.30 -0.47
CA THR A 9 15.34 12.01 0.44
C THR A 9 13.88 11.89 0.06
N ASP A 10 13.62 11.81 -1.23
CA ASP A 10 12.25 11.81 -1.72
C ASP A 10 11.75 10.42 -2.06
N ALA A 11 12.66 9.49 -2.21
CA ALA A 11 12.31 8.24 -2.83
C ALA A 11 11.69 7.28 -1.83
N THR A 12 10.53 6.78 -2.20
CA THR A 12 9.95 5.63 -1.55
C THR A 12 9.59 4.63 -2.64
N PRO A 13 10.56 4.24 -3.52
CA PRO A 13 10.22 3.42 -4.68
C PRO A 13 9.68 2.05 -4.30
N ARG A 14 10.15 1.48 -3.22
CA ARG A 14 9.62 0.19 -2.77
C ARG A 14 8.20 0.33 -2.26
N VAL A 15 7.91 1.41 -1.55
CA VAL A 15 6.56 1.68 -1.08
C VAL A 15 5.63 1.88 -2.27
N ASP A 16 6.07 2.66 -3.26
CA ASP A 16 5.26 2.90 -4.45
C ASP A 16 5.03 1.61 -5.24
N ALA A 17 6.05 0.79 -5.37
CA ALA A 17 5.92 -0.49 -6.05
C ALA A 17 4.95 -1.41 -5.31
N HIS A 18 5.02 -1.44 -3.99
CA HIS A 18 4.10 -2.24 -3.19
C HIS A 18 2.67 -1.74 -3.35
N GLN A 19 2.47 -0.43 -3.36
CA GLN A 19 1.14 0.13 -3.55
C GLN A 19 0.56 -0.25 -4.90
N ALA A 20 1.36 -0.15 -5.96
CA ALA A 20 0.91 -0.54 -7.29
C ALA A 20 0.56 -2.01 -7.35
N SER A 21 1.40 -2.85 -6.76
CA SER A 21 1.15 -4.28 -6.71
C SER A 21 -0.12 -4.60 -5.94
N GLN A 22 -0.31 -3.94 -4.81
CA GLN A 22 -1.49 -4.17 -3.98
C GLN A 22 -2.75 -3.71 -4.67
N ALA A 23 -2.70 -2.58 -5.37
CA ALA A 23 -3.85 -2.10 -6.14
C ALA A 23 -4.23 -3.12 -7.22
N GLY A 24 -3.24 -3.69 -7.89
CA GLY A 24 -3.47 -4.73 -8.89
C GLY A 24 -4.09 -5.98 -8.27
N ARG A 25 -3.63 -6.36 -7.09
CA ARG A 25 -4.18 -7.52 -6.39
C ARG A 25 -5.63 -7.30 -5.99
N ILE A 26 -5.96 -6.09 -5.56
CA ILE A 26 -7.34 -5.76 -5.22
C ILE A 26 -8.22 -5.83 -6.46
N GLN A 27 -7.77 -5.24 -7.55
CA GLN A 27 -8.50 -5.26 -8.80
C GLN A 27 -8.72 -6.69 -9.30
N GLN A 28 -7.67 -7.49 -9.25
CA GLN A 28 -7.76 -8.88 -9.64
C GLN A 28 -8.75 -9.64 -8.75
N GLY A 29 -8.74 -9.34 -7.46
CA GLY A 29 -9.66 -9.96 -6.52
C GLY A 29 -11.11 -9.65 -6.85
N VAL A 30 -11.40 -8.41 -7.24
CA VAL A 30 -12.74 -8.04 -7.66
C VAL A 30 -13.12 -8.77 -8.95
N ALA A 31 -12.22 -8.75 -9.93
CA ALA A 31 -12.49 -9.37 -11.22
C ALA A 31 -12.73 -10.88 -11.11
N SER A 32 -12.02 -11.53 -10.22
CA SER A 32 -12.14 -12.98 -10.02
C SER A 32 -13.27 -13.37 -9.08
N GLY A 33 -13.91 -12.40 -8.43
CA GLY A 33 -14.95 -12.68 -7.46
C GLY A 33 -14.43 -13.05 -6.08
N ALA A 34 -13.11 -13.00 -5.87
CA ALA A 34 -12.53 -13.29 -4.57
C ALA A 34 -12.77 -12.19 -3.55
N LEU A 35 -13.06 -10.98 -4.02
CA LEU A 35 -13.35 -9.84 -3.17
C LEU A 35 -14.72 -9.29 -3.50
N THR A 36 -15.50 -8.98 -2.48
CA THR A 36 -16.75 -8.26 -2.67
C THR A 36 -16.43 -6.78 -2.88
N ARG A 37 -17.41 -6.04 -3.40
CA ARG A 37 -17.25 -4.60 -3.56
C ARG A 37 -16.94 -3.91 -2.25
N LYS A 38 -17.58 -4.35 -1.18
CA LYS A 38 -17.40 -3.76 0.13
C LYS A 38 -15.99 -4.02 0.64
N GLU A 39 -15.50 -5.24 0.46
CA GLU A 39 -14.14 -5.58 0.85
C GLU A 39 -13.12 -4.78 0.04
N ALA A 40 -13.35 -4.68 -1.27
CA ALA A 40 -12.46 -3.91 -2.13
C ALA A 40 -12.45 -2.43 -1.72
N ALA A 41 -13.60 -1.88 -1.37
CA ALA A 41 -13.70 -0.48 -0.94
C ALA A 41 -12.87 -0.25 0.33
N ARG A 42 -12.94 -1.17 1.27
CA ARG A 42 -12.15 -1.05 2.50
C ARG A 42 -10.66 -1.14 2.24
N LEU A 43 -10.26 -2.07 1.38
CA LEU A 43 -8.85 -2.22 1.04
C LEU A 43 -8.33 -1.00 0.29
N ARG A 44 -9.14 -0.43 -0.60
CA ARG A 44 -8.74 0.79 -1.29
C ARG A 44 -8.65 1.98 -0.35
N ALA A 45 -9.54 2.03 0.63
CA ALA A 45 -9.46 3.09 1.65
C ALA A 45 -8.17 2.98 2.44
N GLU A 46 -7.75 1.78 2.79
CA GLU A 46 -6.49 1.54 3.47
C GLU A 46 -5.32 2.00 2.60
N GLN A 47 -5.36 1.69 1.30
CA GLN A 47 -4.33 2.14 0.38
C GLN A 47 -4.25 3.67 0.30
N ARG A 48 -5.41 4.33 0.28
CA ARG A 48 -5.44 5.79 0.27
C ARG A 48 -4.85 6.37 1.54
N GLY A 49 -5.11 5.72 2.68
CA GLY A 49 -4.55 6.15 3.95
C GLY A 49 -3.04 6.07 3.96
N ILE A 50 -2.49 5.00 3.41
CA ILE A 50 -1.04 4.84 3.31
C ILE A 50 -0.43 5.89 2.39
N ARG A 51 -1.09 6.20 1.27
CA ARG A 51 -0.60 7.25 0.38
C ARG A 51 -0.62 8.61 1.05
N ALA A 52 -1.67 8.88 1.82
CA ALA A 52 -1.75 10.14 2.54
C ALA A 52 -0.64 10.24 3.58
N GLU A 53 -0.35 9.15 4.27
CA GLU A 53 0.74 9.08 5.23
C GLU A 53 2.08 9.32 4.53
N GLU A 54 2.28 8.69 3.40
CA GLU A 54 3.50 8.86 2.61
C GLU A 54 3.69 10.32 2.21
N ARG A 55 2.62 10.95 1.74
CA ARG A 55 2.69 12.36 1.37
C ARG A 55 3.01 13.24 2.55
N ALA A 56 2.42 12.94 3.70
CA ALA A 56 2.70 13.71 4.91
C ALA A 56 4.17 13.58 5.30
N PHE A 57 4.72 12.37 5.20
CA PHE A 57 6.12 12.15 5.52
C PHE A 57 7.04 12.87 4.56
N LYS A 58 6.64 13.01 3.29
CA LYS A 58 7.44 13.70 2.28
C LYS A 58 7.29 15.22 2.34
N ALA A 59 6.35 15.72 3.12
CA ALA A 59 6.03 17.14 3.11
C ALA A 59 7.21 18.02 3.47
N ASP A 60 8.11 17.56 4.34
CA ASP A 60 9.31 18.32 4.69
C ASP A 60 10.47 18.03 3.76
N GLY A 61 10.28 17.25 2.73
CA GLY A 61 11.31 16.93 1.76
C GLY A 61 12.24 15.79 2.17
N VAL A 62 12.04 15.23 3.35
CA VAL A 62 12.86 14.13 3.84
C VAL A 62 11.98 13.05 4.43
N VAL A 63 12.19 11.82 3.99
CA VAL A 63 11.53 10.67 4.61
C VAL A 63 12.56 9.98 5.49
N THR A 64 12.36 10.03 6.79
CA THR A 64 13.31 9.46 7.74
C THR A 64 13.28 7.94 7.71
N SER A 65 14.30 7.32 8.29
CA SER A 65 14.33 5.86 8.40
C SER A 65 13.15 5.33 9.20
N ALA A 66 12.78 6.04 10.26
CA ALA A 66 11.63 5.64 11.08
C ALA A 66 10.34 5.71 10.27
N GLU A 67 10.19 6.77 9.48
CA GLU A 67 9.01 6.92 8.65
C GLU A 67 8.96 5.85 7.57
N ARG A 68 10.08 5.54 6.94
CA ARG A 68 10.13 4.45 5.96
C ARG A 68 9.77 3.11 6.59
N LYS A 69 10.24 2.89 7.80
CA LYS A 69 9.92 1.66 8.52
C LYS A 69 8.42 1.58 8.79
N GLN A 70 7.82 2.69 9.18
CA GLN A 70 6.39 2.76 9.43
C GLN A 70 5.60 2.45 8.16
N LEU A 71 6.00 3.05 7.05
CA LEU A 71 5.35 2.79 5.77
C LEU A 71 5.45 1.32 5.39
N ARG A 72 6.62 0.71 5.59
CA ARG A 72 6.77 -0.70 5.27
C ARG A 72 5.89 -1.58 6.14
N GLN A 73 5.75 -1.24 7.41
CA GLN A 73 4.87 -1.99 8.30
C GLN A 73 3.42 -1.87 7.85
N ASP A 74 3.00 -0.67 7.50
CA ASP A 74 1.64 -0.43 7.03
C ASP A 74 1.39 -1.18 5.73
N GLN A 75 2.37 -1.20 4.83
CA GLN A 75 2.26 -1.94 3.59
C GLN A 75 2.14 -3.44 3.83
N ARG A 76 2.92 -3.97 4.76
CA ARG A 76 2.83 -5.39 5.08
C ARG A 76 1.47 -5.74 5.68
N GLN A 77 0.97 -4.87 6.53
CA GLN A 77 -0.35 -5.08 7.12
C GLN A 77 -1.42 -5.05 6.05
N ALA A 78 -1.36 -4.07 5.15
CA ALA A 78 -2.30 -3.98 4.04
C ALA A 78 -2.23 -5.21 3.16
N SER A 79 -1.03 -5.68 2.88
CA SER A 79 -0.86 -6.88 2.07
C SER A 79 -1.49 -8.11 2.73
N ARG A 80 -1.32 -8.24 4.04
CA ARG A 80 -1.96 -9.33 4.76
C ARG A 80 -3.48 -9.24 4.71
N HIS A 81 -4.01 -8.02 4.81
CA HIS A 81 -5.45 -7.83 4.72
C HIS A 81 -5.98 -8.25 3.37
N ILE A 82 -5.28 -7.88 2.29
CA ILE A 82 -5.67 -8.29 0.96
C ILE A 82 -5.65 -9.82 0.85
N TYR A 83 -4.59 -10.44 1.32
CA TYR A 83 -4.48 -11.89 1.27
C TYR A 83 -5.62 -12.55 2.02
N LYS A 84 -5.88 -12.12 3.25
CA LYS A 84 -6.92 -12.71 4.07
C LYS A 84 -8.29 -12.58 3.42
N LYS A 85 -8.58 -11.40 2.86
CA LYS A 85 -9.88 -11.19 2.24
C LYS A 85 -10.05 -12.07 1.00
N LYS A 86 -9.01 -12.16 0.19
CA LYS A 86 -9.08 -12.96 -1.03
C LYS A 86 -9.12 -14.46 -0.77
N HIS A 87 -8.53 -14.89 0.34
CA HIS A 87 -8.42 -16.31 0.66
C HIS A 87 -9.37 -16.72 1.77
N ASN A 88 -10.30 -15.89 2.11
CA ASN A 88 -11.27 -16.18 3.14
C ASN A 88 -12.25 -17.21 2.61
N ALA A 89 -12.36 -18.33 3.28
CA ALA A 89 -13.17 -19.44 2.83
C ALA A 89 -14.63 -19.05 2.67
N ARG A 90 -15.10 -18.15 3.51
CA ARG A 90 -16.51 -17.81 3.45
C ARG A 90 -16.86 -16.99 2.21
N THR A 91 -15.88 -16.38 1.57
CA THR A 91 -16.18 -15.65 0.35
C THR A 91 -16.56 -16.58 -0.76
N VAL A 92 -16.17 -17.82 -0.66
CA VAL A 92 -16.51 -18.82 -1.64
C VAL A 92 -17.92 -19.33 -1.45
N GLY A 93 -18.32 -19.33 -0.22
CA GLY A 93 -19.63 -19.81 0.13
C GLY A 93 -20.75 -18.95 -0.37
#